data_3716fdd9ea28e4fa6fb14170af6969fb
#
_entry.id   3716fdd9ea28e4fa6fb14170af6969fb
#
_cell.length_a   1.000
_cell.length_b   1.000
_cell.length_c   1.000
_cell.angle_alpha   90.00
_cell.angle_beta   90.00
_cell.angle_gamma   90.00
#
_symmetry.space_group_name_H-M   'P 1'
#
loop_
_entity.id
_entity.type
_entity.pdbx_description
1 polymer ?
#
loop_
_entity_poly.entity_id
_entity_poly.type
_entity_poly.pdbx_seq_one_letter_code
_entity_poly.pdbx_strand_id
1 'polypeptide(L)'
;YDMPAAVNYWSEGAEQPIDLDEVAYYAPTYWDNMKDTIETYGKLDGENAFIFAERDPIYYNWVTLIRKDWLDQVGLDVPTSNEELKTAMQAFKDAGLGVENAPLITKSFTYFYNWIPEGTSDDELAQYLDLNVAPFTWTATKNYLQDMNEKYNAGIVDPEFYLTTDDTLAKGKFVSGQCATYSFYMSSGTDVFSSLLANDPNAEVAVMGSTASGTVADGFTAHYYEYPSYGMIMGINANATAEERAATYMFLDWMSQPDNLKYLQYGEEGKTYNVVDGINVYNTDYTGDDKLSNNNNKDYWCLVQEVQHYGDEAADLQANKTTLAPAGYDWVVQDAYDLQKKGESGGIITPIFSKAVQATTEYSADLNSLWQEAYV
;
A
#
# COMPACT_ATOMS: atom_id res chain seq x y z
N TYR A 1 12.26 -4.51 -5.82
CA TYR A 1 12.64 -4.34 -4.41
C TYR A 1 11.85 -3.17 -3.81
N ASP A 2 11.82 -3.08 -2.49
CA ASP A 2 11.59 -1.82 -1.78
C ASP A 2 12.91 -1.04 -1.64
N MET A 3 12.82 0.24 -1.32
CA MET A 3 14.02 1.10 -1.26
C MET A 3 15.06 0.63 -0.22
N PRO A 4 14.69 0.21 1.02
CA PRO A 4 15.65 -0.32 1.97
C PRO A 4 16.40 -1.55 1.45
N ALA A 5 15.72 -2.48 0.80
CA ALA A 5 16.36 -3.66 0.22
C ALA A 5 17.29 -3.30 -0.94
N ALA A 6 16.87 -2.40 -1.83
CA ALA A 6 17.69 -1.91 -2.94
C ALA A 6 18.98 -1.24 -2.44
N VAL A 7 18.88 -0.35 -1.45
CA VAL A 7 20.04 0.30 -0.82
C VAL A 7 20.99 -0.71 -0.17
N ASN A 8 20.46 -1.76 0.45
CA ASN A 8 21.29 -2.82 1.03
C ASN A 8 22.08 -3.58 -0.05
N TYR A 9 21.43 -4.00 -1.14
CA TYR A 9 22.11 -4.70 -2.24
C TYR A 9 23.21 -3.83 -2.87
N TRP A 10 22.93 -2.54 -3.07
CA TRP A 10 23.94 -1.59 -3.52
C TRP A 10 25.13 -1.50 -2.55
N SER A 11 24.84 -1.32 -1.26
CA SER A 11 25.86 -1.15 -0.22
C SER A 11 26.74 -2.40 -0.04
N GLU A 12 26.19 -3.58 -0.29
CA GLU A 12 26.91 -4.86 -0.26
C GLU A 12 27.72 -5.12 -1.54
N GLY A 13 27.63 -4.24 -2.54
CA GLY A 13 28.29 -4.40 -3.83
C GLY A 13 27.70 -5.51 -4.71
N ALA A 14 26.44 -5.88 -4.47
CA ALA A 14 25.74 -6.86 -5.26
C ALA A 14 25.26 -6.28 -6.62
N GLU A 15 25.30 -4.97 -6.78
CA GLU A 15 24.87 -4.23 -7.95
C GLU A 15 26.02 -3.41 -8.55
N GLN A 16 25.94 -3.13 -9.86
CA GLN A 16 26.88 -2.28 -10.57
C GLN A 16 26.18 -1.00 -11.04
N PRO A 17 26.92 0.10 -11.23
CA PRO A 17 26.38 1.34 -11.82
C PRO A 17 25.74 1.08 -13.17
N ILE A 18 24.62 1.78 -13.43
CA ILE A 18 23.86 1.70 -14.65
C ILE A 18 24.33 2.78 -15.62
N ASP A 19 24.72 2.37 -16.81
CA ASP A 19 25.00 3.29 -17.92
C ASP A 19 23.68 3.70 -18.59
N LEU A 20 23.26 4.95 -18.38
CA LEU A 20 21.99 5.46 -18.92
C LEU A 20 22.03 5.57 -20.47
N ASP A 21 23.19 5.73 -21.09
CA ASP A 21 23.32 5.70 -22.53
C ASP A 21 23.08 4.29 -23.08
N GLU A 22 23.52 3.23 -22.38
CA GLU A 22 23.16 1.84 -22.72
C GLU A 22 21.62 1.63 -22.59
N VAL A 23 20.98 2.14 -21.51
CA VAL A 23 19.53 2.03 -21.34
C VAL A 23 18.80 2.73 -22.50
N ALA A 24 19.15 3.97 -22.80
CA ALA A 24 18.54 4.74 -23.88
C ALA A 24 18.72 4.06 -25.27
N TYR A 25 19.87 3.42 -25.48
CA TYR A 25 20.17 2.76 -26.75
C TYR A 25 19.45 1.42 -26.93
N TYR A 26 19.46 0.57 -25.91
CA TYR A 26 18.87 -0.79 -26.00
C TYR A 26 17.40 -0.83 -25.60
N ALA A 27 16.90 0.17 -24.88
CA ALA A 27 15.53 0.23 -24.39
C ALA A 27 14.88 1.62 -24.62
N PRO A 28 14.77 2.09 -25.88
CA PRO A 28 14.30 3.44 -26.17
C PRO A 28 12.86 3.70 -25.71
N THR A 29 11.94 2.76 -25.84
CA THR A 29 10.55 2.90 -25.37
C THR A 29 10.48 2.98 -23.87
N TYR A 30 11.19 2.08 -23.18
CA TYR A 30 11.29 2.11 -21.72
C TYR A 30 11.94 3.40 -21.21
N TRP A 31 13.02 3.84 -21.87
CA TRP A 31 13.71 5.08 -21.51
C TRP A 31 12.81 6.30 -21.66
N ASP A 32 12.08 6.41 -22.77
CA ASP A 32 11.15 7.53 -22.98
C ASP A 32 10.06 7.60 -21.91
N ASN A 33 9.60 6.46 -21.41
CA ASN A 33 8.63 6.39 -20.33
C ASN A 33 9.23 6.77 -18.96
N MET A 34 10.49 6.40 -18.69
CA MET A 34 11.04 6.36 -17.33
C MET A 34 12.18 7.33 -17.06
N LYS A 35 12.71 8.04 -18.08
CA LYS A 35 13.90 8.89 -17.92
C LYS A 35 13.80 9.92 -16.80
N ASP A 36 12.67 10.63 -16.69
CA ASP A 36 12.48 11.68 -15.68
C ASP A 36 12.49 11.09 -14.26
N THR A 37 11.87 9.93 -14.10
CA THR A 37 11.85 9.17 -12.84
C THR A 37 13.24 8.64 -12.50
N ILE A 38 13.96 8.06 -13.46
CA ILE A 38 15.32 7.54 -13.27
C ILE A 38 16.28 8.66 -12.91
N GLU A 39 16.22 9.80 -13.61
CA GLU A 39 17.07 10.95 -13.33
C GLU A 39 16.79 11.57 -11.95
N THR A 40 15.54 11.52 -11.50
CA THR A 40 15.13 12.07 -10.20
C THR A 40 15.48 11.15 -9.04
N TYR A 41 15.23 9.85 -9.16
CA TYR A 41 15.28 8.90 -8.05
C TYR A 41 16.36 7.83 -8.16
N GLY A 42 16.99 7.65 -9.34
CA GLY A 42 17.88 6.51 -9.62
C GLY A 42 19.29 6.63 -9.05
N LYS A 43 19.65 7.77 -8.41
CA LYS A 43 21.02 7.99 -7.95
C LYS A 43 21.22 7.66 -6.48
N LEU A 44 22.28 6.90 -6.21
CA LEU A 44 22.79 6.64 -4.87
C LEU A 44 24.32 6.72 -4.87
N ASP A 45 24.90 7.34 -3.85
CA ASP A 45 26.35 7.56 -3.73
C ASP A 45 27.00 8.30 -4.93
N GLY A 46 26.19 9.04 -5.70
CA GLY A 46 26.63 9.77 -6.88
C GLY A 46 26.59 8.98 -8.19
N GLU A 47 26.26 7.68 -8.13
CA GLU A 47 26.15 6.78 -9.27
C GLU A 47 24.69 6.54 -9.64
N ASN A 48 24.41 6.16 -10.89
CA ASN A 48 23.09 5.68 -11.30
C ASN A 48 22.93 4.23 -10.81
N ALA A 49 22.27 4.06 -9.68
CA ALA A 49 22.14 2.77 -9.01
C ALA A 49 20.89 2.01 -9.45
N PHE A 50 19.80 2.72 -9.76
CA PHE A 50 18.49 2.10 -9.95
C PHE A 50 17.78 2.57 -11.21
N ILE A 51 16.99 1.67 -11.77
CA ILE A 51 15.92 1.92 -12.75
C ILE A 51 14.59 1.41 -12.16
N PHE A 52 13.46 1.82 -12.73
CA PHE A 52 12.16 1.67 -12.11
C PHE A 52 11.08 1.19 -13.08
N ALA A 53 10.02 0.60 -12.52
CA ALA A 53 8.75 0.48 -13.21
C ALA A 53 7.94 1.76 -13.10
N GLU A 54 7.13 2.07 -14.09
CA GLU A 54 6.15 3.15 -14.04
C GLU A 54 5.08 2.84 -12.99
N ARG A 55 4.70 3.86 -12.25
CA ARG A 55 3.58 3.81 -11.33
C ARG A 55 2.94 5.17 -11.20
N ASP A 56 1.71 5.30 -11.64
CA ASP A 56 0.93 6.47 -11.29
C ASP A 56 0.49 6.39 -9.83
N PRO A 57 0.47 7.52 -9.13
CA PRO A 57 0.01 7.57 -7.75
C PRO A 57 -1.43 7.06 -7.64
N ILE A 58 -1.63 5.90 -7.04
CA ILE A 58 -2.96 5.42 -6.66
C ILE A 58 -3.22 5.85 -5.24
N TYR A 59 -4.03 6.87 -5.09
CA TYR A 59 -4.30 7.49 -3.80
C TYR A 59 -5.11 6.60 -2.85
N TYR A 60 -5.96 5.73 -3.35
CA TYR A 60 -6.90 4.89 -2.57
C TYR A 60 -6.47 3.42 -2.46
N ASN A 61 -5.17 3.16 -2.52
CA ASN A 61 -4.65 1.79 -2.55
C ASN A 61 -4.90 1.03 -1.24
N TRP A 62 -4.82 1.71 -0.10
CA TRP A 62 -5.19 1.16 1.20
C TRP A 62 -6.55 1.67 1.64
N VAL A 63 -7.43 0.75 2.06
CA VAL A 63 -8.78 1.04 2.54
C VAL A 63 -8.97 0.45 3.91
N THR A 64 -9.57 1.23 4.81
CA THR A 64 -10.02 0.76 6.11
C THR A 64 -11.54 0.69 6.12
N LEU A 65 -12.07 -0.50 6.33
CA LEU A 65 -13.50 -0.74 6.52
C LEU A 65 -13.85 -0.81 8.00
N ILE A 66 -15.10 -0.42 8.30
CA ILE A 66 -15.75 -0.65 9.59
C ILE A 66 -17.09 -1.35 9.36
N ARG A 67 -17.53 -2.20 10.30
CA ARG A 67 -18.84 -2.85 10.29
C ARG A 67 -19.96 -1.79 10.43
N LYS A 68 -20.62 -1.47 9.33
CA LYS A 68 -21.72 -0.50 9.29
C LYS A 68 -22.95 -1.00 10.02
N ASP A 69 -23.27 -2.27 9.85
CA ASP A 69 -24.37 -2.95 10.56
C ASP A 69 -24.21 -2.89 12.09
N TRP A 70 -22.98 -2.95 12.60
CA TRP A 70 -22.72 -2.78 14.03
C TRP A 70 -22.91 -1.32 14.47
N LEU A 71 -22.49 -0.36 13.66
CA LEU A 71 -22.74 1.08 13.91
C LEU A 71 -24.24 1.36 13.97
N ASP A 72 -25.01 0.83 13.03
CA ASP A 72 -26.45 0.98 12.99
C ASP A 72 -27.13 0.36 14.22
N GLN A 73 -26.66 -0.80 14.67
CA GLN A 73 -27.18 -1.46 15.87
C GLN A 73 -26.98 -0.62 17.13
N VAL A 74 -25.87 0.12 17.23
CA VAL A 74 -25.60 0.99 18.40
C VAL A 74 -25.99 2.45 18.18
N GLY A 75 -26.52 2.79 17.00
CA GLY A 75 -27.03 4.14 16.66
C GLY A 75 -25.93 5.18 16.47
N LEU A 76 -24.78 4.80 15.92
CA LEU A 76 -23.64 5.67 15.66
C LEU A 76 -23.36 5.81 14.17
N ASP A 77 -22.80 6.93 13.77
CA ASP A 77 -22.29 7.21 12.44
C ASP A 77 -20.85 6.65 12.27
N VAL A 78 -20.36 6.63 11.03
CA VAL A 78 -18.98 6.25 10.73
C VAL A 78 -18.02 7.24 11.42
N PRO A 79 -17.07 6.75 12.25
CA PRO A 79 -16.15 7.61 12.96
C PRO A 79 -15.27 8.44 12.02
N THR A 80 -15.13 9.72 12.30
CA THR A 80 -14.27 10.68 11.60
C THR A 80 -13.11 11.20 12.45
N SER A 81 -13.14 10.89 13.74
CA SER A 81 -12.09 11.23 14.70
C SER A 81 -11.71 10.03 15.57
N ASN A 82 -10.56 10.11 16.21
CA ASN A 82 -10.09 9.07 17.13
C ASN A 82 -11.02 8.89 18.35
N GLU A 83 -11.60 9.98 18.84
CA GLU A 83 -12.55 9.93 19.96
C GLU A 83 -13.89 9.27 19.56
N GLU A 84 -14.38 9.56 18.35
CA GLU A 84 -15.56 8.88 17.82
C GLU A 84 -15.29 7.40 17.61
N LEU A 85 -14.08 7.04 17.14
CA LEU A 85 -13.67 5.63 17.00
C LEU A 85 -13.65 4.93 18.36
N LYS A 86 -13.04 5.52 19.38
CA LYS A 86 -13.05 4.97 20.77
C LYS A 86 -14.48 4.78 21.27
N THR A 87 -15.35 5.77 21.03
CA THR A 87 -16.76 5.73 21.41
C THR A 87 -17.49 4.58 20.72
N ALA A 88 -17.30 4.41 19.41
CA ALA A 88 -17.92 3.33 18.65
C ALA A 88 -17.43 1.95 19.16
N MET A 89 -16.14 1.80 19.39
CA MET A 89 -15.57 0.54 19.88
C MET A 89 -16.07 0.20 21.30
N GLN A 90 -16.20 1.18 22.17
CA GLN A 90 -16.79 0.97 23.49
C GLN A 90 -18.28 0.56 23.37
N ALA A 91 -19.02 1.21 22.49
CA ALA A 91 -20.42 0.85 22.25
C ALA A 91 -20.57 -0.57 21.70
N PHE A 92 -19.70 -1.00 20.78
CA PHE A 92 -19.67 -2.38 20.28
C PHE A 92 -19.40 -3.39 21.40
N LYS A 93 -18.41 -3.08 22.25
CA LYS A 93 -18.09 -3.89 23.43
C LYS A 93 -19.28 -4.02 24.37
N ASP A 94 -19.93 -2.91 24.71
CA ASP A 94 -21.08 -2.87 25.61
C ASP A 94 -22.30 -3.61 25.04
N ALA A 95 -22.43 -3.63 23.70
CA ALA A 95 -23.46 -4.39 22.98
C ALA A 95 -23.10 -5.88 22.79
N GLY A 96 -21.90 -6.31 23.20
CA GLY A 96 -21.44 -7.70 23.03
C GLY A 96 -21.10 -8.06 21.60
N LEU A 97 -20.75 -7.09 20.76
CA LEU A 97 -20.34 -7.30 19.38
C LEU A 97 -18.83 -7.63 19.34
N GLY A 98 -18.45 -8.51 18.41
CA GLY A 98 -17.06 -8.99 18.31
C GLY A 98 -16.75 -10.16 19.23
N VAL A 99 -15.46 -10.44 19.44
CA VAL A 99 -14.98 -11.43 20.41
C VAL A 99 -14.83 -10.78 21.78
N GLU A 100 -14.94 -11.59 22.84
CA GLU A 100 -14.78 -11.13 24.23
C GLU A 100 -13.83 -9.95 24.37
N ASN A 101 -14.41 -8.77 24.54
CA ASN A 101 -13.71 -7.52 24.85
C ASN A 101 -12.77 -6.93 23.78
N ALA A 102 -12.80 -7.38 22.54
CA ALA A 102 -11.90 -6.90 21.52
C ALA A 102 -12.54 -6.58 20.16
N PRO A 103 -13.48 -5.64 20.08
CA PRO A 103 -14.17 -5.35 18.82
C PRO A 103 -13.39 -4.47 17.85
N LEU A 104 -12.17 -4.03 18.18
CA LEU A 104 -11.54 -2.95 17.46
C LEU A 104 -10.52 -3.40 16.43
N ILE A 105 -9.34 -3.73 16.86
CA ILE A 105 -8.16 -3.84 16.01
C ILE A 105 -7.47 -5.16 16.26
N THR A 106 -7.21 -5.88 15.19
CA THR A 106 -6.56 -7.19 15.25
C THR A 106 -5.10 -7.13 14.87
N LYS A 107 -4.66 -6.05 14.21
CA LYS A 107 -3.29 -5.84 13.79
C LYS A 107 -2.83 -4.47 14.26
N SER A 108 -1.62 -4.40 14.73
CA SER A 108 -0.99 -3.15 15.05
C SER A 108 -0.88 -2.28 13.79
N PHE A 109 -1.44 -1.10 13.86
CA PHE A 109 -1.25 -0.08 12.83
C PHE A 109 -0.09 0.81 13.25
N THR A 110 0.92 0.84 12.42
CA THR A 110 2.05 1.75 12.59
C THR A 110 1.83 3.05 11.82
N TYR A 111 0.69 3.67 11.98
CA TYR A 111 0.43 4.97 11.36
C TYR A 111 0.82 6.10 12.30
N PHE A 112 2.10 6.21 12.57
CA PHE A 112 2.69 7.30 13.35
C PHE A 112 2.40 8.67 12.73
N TYR A 113 2.21 8.71 11.42
CA TYR A 113 1.97 9.92 10.65
C TYR A 113 0.68 10.64 11.06
N ASN A 114 -0.31 9.92 11.61
CA ASN A 114 -1.53 10.52 12.13
C ASN A 114 -1.36 11.13 13.53
N TRP A 115 -0.17 11.06 14.10
CA TRP A 115 0.18 11.57 15.42
C TRP A 115 1.21 12.69 15.35
N ILE A 116 1.37 13.32 14.20
CA ILE A 116 2.19 14.50 14.01
C ILE A 116 1.39 15.71 14.48
N PRO A 117 1.92 16.51 15.43
CA PRO A 117 1.19 17.67 15.97
C PRO A 117 0.82 18.67 14.88
N GLU A 118 -0.35 19.30 15.01
CA GLU A 118 -0.73 20.42 14.17
C GLU A 118 0.32 21.53 14.23
N GLY A 119 0.61 22.13 13.07
CA GLY A 119 1.58 23.21 12.97
C GLY A 119 3.05 22.77 12.98
N THR A 120 3.33 21.46 12.90
CA THR A 120 4.69 20.97 12.63
C THR A 120 5.19 21.57 11.31
N SER A 121 6.36 22.20 11.35
CA SER A 121 6.95 22.82 10.15
C SER A 121 7.44 21.79 9.14
N ASP A 122 7.58 22.19 7.87
CA ASP A 122 8.12 21.31 6.82
C ASP A 122 9.54 20.82 7.16
N ASP A 123 10.37 21.66 7.80
CA ASP A 123 11.71 21.28 8.23
C ASP A 123 11.68 20.20 9.34
N GLU A 124 10.74 20.29 10.29
CA GLU A 124 10.55 19.28 11.32
C GLU A 124 9.95 18.00 10.73
N LEU A 125 9.00 18.15 9.81
CA LEU A 125 8.42 17.02 9.11
C LEU A 125 9.48 16.26 8.31
N ALA A 126 10.36 16.97 7.60
CA ALA A 126 11.48 16.37 6.89
C ALA A 126 12.42 15.59 7.82
N GLN A 127 12.66 16.07 9.05
CA GLN A 127 13.45 15.32 10.05
C GLN A 127 12.76 14.03 10.47
N TYR A 128 11.44 14.02 10.63
CA TYR A 128 10.69 12.79 10.92
C TYR A 128 10.76 11.79 9.77
N LEU A 129 10.73 12.26 8.53
CA LEU A 129 10.83 11.41 7.34
C LEU A 129 12.24 10.86 7.15
N ASP A 130 13.27 11.67 7.46
CA ASP A 130 14.68 11.26 7.40
C ASP A 130 15.03 10.17 8.44
N LEU A 131 14.24 10.05 9.49
CA LEU A 131 14.41 9.04 10.53
C LEU A 131 13.77 7.68 10.15
N ASN A 132 13.75 7.34 8.90
CA ASN A 132 13.27 6.05 8.40
C ASN A 132 13.89 4.82 9.12
N VAL A 133 14.96 5.04 9.88
CA VAL A 133 15.67 4.03 10.68
C VAL A 133 15.09 3.88 12.08
N ALA A 134 14.50 4.91 12.64
CA ALA A 134 14.10 4.89 14.04
C ALA A 134 12.89 5.81 14.29
N PRO A 135 11.68 5.39 13.91
CA PRO A 135 10.48 6.11 14.33
C PRO A 135 10.32 6.12 15.86
N PHE A 136 11.15 5.40 16.58
CA PHE A 136 11.13 5.21 18.04
C PHE A 136 11.41 6.49 18.83
N THR A 137 12.10 7.44 18.26
CA THR A 137 12.44 8.71 18.91
C THR A 137 11.43 9.82 18.63
N TRP A 138 10.44 9.56 17.80
CA TRP A 138 9.45 10.54 17.41
C TRP A 138 8.43 10.79 18.51
N THR A 139 8.06 12.04 18.70
CA THR A 139 6.93 12.41 19.55
C THR A 139 5.63 11.77 19.02
N ALA A 140 5.46 11.72 17.72
CA ALA A 140 4.34 11.04 17.07
C ALA A 140 4.25 9.56 17.48
N THR A 141 5.35 8.83 17.51
CA THR A 141 5.39 7.43 17.97
C THR A 141 4.97 7.30 19.42
N LYS A 142 5.48 8.18 20.29
CA LYS A 142 5.09 8.17 21.69
C LYS A 142 3.58 8.43 21.87
N ASN A 143 3.03 9.38 21.15
CA ASN A 143 1.61 9.71 21.20
C ASN A 143 0.76 8.53 20.71
N TYR A 144 1.17 7.90 19.63
CA TYR A 144 0.54 6.68 19.11
C TYR A 144 0.55 5.54 20.15
N LEU A 145 1.71 5.27 20.77
CA LEU A 145 1.82 4.22 21.79
C LEU A 145 0.99 4.52 23.02
N GLN A 146 0.91 5.79 23.43
CA GLN A 146 0.05 6.20 24.53
C GLN A 146 -1.43 5.92 24.21
N ASP A 147 -1.90 6.28 23.03
CA ASP A 147 -3.27 6.02 22.59
C ASP A 147 -3.56 4.51 22.51
N MET A 148 -2.64 3.74 21.94
CA MET A 148 -2.78 2.29 21.88
C MET A 148 -2.82 1.66 23.27
N ASN A 149 -2.01 2.13 24.21
CA ASN A 149 -2.03 1.68 25.60
C ASN A 149 -3.36 2.02 26.29
N GLU A 150 -3.91 3.20 26.06
CA GLU A 150 -5.23 3.59 26.55
C GLU A 150 -6.34 2.68 26.02
N LYS A 151 -6.35 2.44 24.71
CA LYS A 151 -7.29 1.53 24.04
C LYS A 151 -7.16 0.08 24.54
N TYR A 152 -5.95 -0.39 24.74
CA TYR A 152 -5.68 -1.71 25.28
C TYR A 152 -6.22 -1.85 26.73
N ASN A 153 -5.92 -0.88 27.59
CA ASN A 153 -6.41 -0.87 28.97
C ASN A 153 -7.93 -0.72 29.06
N ALA A 154 -8.56 -0.05 28.11
CA ALA A 154 -10.02 0.01 27.98
C ALA A 154 -10.62 -1.33 27.48
N GLY A 155 -9.80 -2.27 27.01
CA GLY A 155 -10.22 -3.56 26.48
C GLY A 155 -11.00 -3.43 25.17
N ILE A 156 -10.65 -2.48 24.32
CA ILE A 156 -11.21 -2.26 23.00
C ILE A 156 -10.25 -2.61 21.85
N VAL A 157 -9.06 -3.08 22.19
CA VAL A 157 -8.10 -3.69 21.28
C VAL A 157 -8.03 -5.18 21.59
N ASP A 158 -7.87 -6.00 20.57
CA ASP A 158 -7.62 -7.44 20.74
C ASP A 158 -6.45 -7.65 21.71
N PRO A 159 -6.63 -8.33 22.86
CA PRO A 159 -5.57 -8.52 23.81
C PRO A 159 -4.38 -9.31 23.28
N GLU A 160 -4.58 -10.03 22.20
CA GLU A 160 -3.54 -10.80 21.49
C GLU A 160 -3.17 -10.17 20.14
N PHE A 161 -3.41 -8.86 19.94
CA PHE A 161 -3.15 -8.17 18.67
C PHE A 161 -1.71 -8.36 18.18
N TYR A 162 -0.75 -8.47 19.08
CA TYR A 162 0.67 -8.69 18.80
C TYR A 162 0.97 -10.08 18.20
N LEU A 163 0.05 -11.04 18.33
CA LEU A 163 0.14 -12.35 17.67
C LEU A 163 -0.41 -12.32 16.24
N THR A 164 -1.10 -11.26 15.85
CA THR A 164 -1.64 -11.09 14.50
C THR A 164 -0.55 -10.51 13.59
N THR A 165 0.37 -11.38 13.16
CA THR A 165 1.59 -10.99 12.45
C THR A 165 1.43 -10.84 10.95
N ASP A 166 0.34 -11.34 10.36
CA ASP A 166 0.09 -11.29 8.94
C ASP A 166 -1.35 -10.88 8.57
N ASP A 167 -1.54 -10.52 7.32
CA ASP A 167 -2.83 -10.05 6.80
C ASP A 167 -3.87 -11.17 6.73
N THR A 168 -3.46 -12.43 6.61
CA THR A 168 -4.38 -13.58 6.55
C THR A 168 -5.11 -13.75 7.88
N LEU A 169 -4.37 -13.64 8.99
CA LEU A 169 -4.95 -13.70 10.34
C LEU A 169 -5.88 -12.51 10.60
N ALA A 170 -5.43 -11.29 10.27
CA ALA A 170 -6.24 -10.08 10.42
C ALA A 170 -7.54 -10.16 9.60
N LYS A 171 -7.46 -10.56 8.33
CA LYS A 171 -8.63 -10.81 7.47
C LYS A 171 -9.55 -11.85 8.09
N GLY A 172 -8.99 -12.99 8.55
CA GLY A 172 -9.76 -14.06 9.17
C GLY A 172 -10.61 -13.59 10.35
N LYS A 173 -10.04 -12.75 11.22
CA LYS A 173 -10.77 -12.18 12.35
C LYS A 173 -11.89 -11.22 11.92
N PHE A 174 -11.65 -10.39 10.91
CA PHE A 174 -12.68 -9.46 10.39
C PHE A 174 -13.85 -10.20 9.71
N VAL A 175 -13.54 -11.08 8.75
CA VAL A 175 -14.59 -11.77 7.98
C VAL A 175 -15.38 -12.77 8.81
N SER A 176 -14.86 -13.25 9.94
CA SER A 176 -15.58 -14.09 10.90
C SER A 176 -16.36 -13.30 11.96
N GLY A 177 -16.38 -11.96 11.88
CA GLY A 177 -17.10 -11.12 12.82
C GLY A 177 -16.44 -11.01 14.20
N GLN A 178 -15.13 -11.27 14.29
CA GLN A 178 -14.38 -11.15 15.53
C GLN A 178 -13.92 -9.74 15.84
N CYS A 179 -13.83 -8.87 14.81
CA CYS A 179 -13.48 -7.46 14.99
C CYS A 179 -14.29 -6.56 14.06
N ALA A 180 -14.30 -5.27 14.40
CA ALA A 180 -15.11 -4.26 13.71
C ALA A 180 -14.43 -3.65 12.50
N THR A 181 -13.10 -3.64 12.44
CA THR A 181 -12.33 -2.92 11.43
C THR A 181 -11.29 -3.81 10.77
N TYR A 182 -11.01 -3.52 9.50
CA TYR A 182 -9.93 -4.16 8.76
C TYR A 182 -9.38 -3.21 7.70
N SER A 183 -8.06 -3.14 7.61
CA SER A 183 -7.36 -2.37 6.57
C SER A 183 -6.67 -3.33 5.61
N PHE A 184 -6.79 -3.05 4.31
CA PHE A 184 -6.25 -3.92 3.27
C PHE A 184 -5.94 -3.15 2.00
N TYR A 185 -5.17 -3.76 1.10
CA TYR A 185 -5.00 -3.27 -0.26
C TYR A 185 -6.29 -3.43 -1.06
N MET A 186 -6.72 -2.39 -1.75
CA MET A 186 -7.93 -2.41 -2.59
C MET A 186 -7.91 -3.55 -3.62
N SER A 187 -6.74 -3.93 -4.13
CA SER A 187 -6.59 -5.08 -5.04
C SER A 187 -7.07 -6.42 -4.44
N SER A 188 -7.19 -6.51 -3.12
CA SER A 188 -7.73 -7.67 -2.41
C SER A 188 -9.23 -7.56 -2.11
N GLY A 189 -9.89 -6.48 -2.56
CA GLY A 189 -11.28 -6.17 -2.20
C GLY A 189 -12.25 -7.28 -2.52
N THR A 190 -12.19 -7.83 -3.72
CA THR A 190 -13.06 -8.93 -4.14
C THR A 190 -12.98 -10.14 -3.19
N ASP A 191 -11.77 -10.51 -2.76
CA ASP A 191 -11.58 -11.63 -1.83
C ASP A 191 -12.09 -11.29 -0.41
N VAL A 192 -11.84 -10.08 0.06
CA VAL A 192 -12.33 -9.62 1.39
C VAL A 192 -13.84 -9.64 1.44
N PHE A 193 -14.52 -9.03 0.47
CA PHE A 193 -15.99 -8.98 0.43
C PHE A 193 -16.62 -10.36 0.23
N SER A 194 -16.07 -11.17 -0.67
CA SER A 194 -16.58 -12.53 -0.90
C SER A 194 -16.46 -13.38 0.36
N SER A 195 -15.34 -13.26 1.08
CA SER A 195 -15.13 -13.99 2.35
C SER A 195 -16.04 -13.48 3.46
N LEU A 196 -16.23 -12.16 3.58
CA LEU A 196 -17.14 -11.58 4.57
C LEU A 196 -18.57 -12.05 4.36
N LEU A 197 -19.10 -11.93 3.14
CA LEU A 197 -20.47 -12.29 2.80
C LEU A 197 -20.74 -13.81 2.84
N ALA A 198 -19.71 -14.63 2.63
CA ALA A 198 -19.81 -16.06 2.82
C ALA A 198 -20.01 -16.45 4.29
N ASN A 199 -19.42 -15.68 5.22
CA ASN A 199 -19.58 -15.91 6.67
C ASN A 199 -20.85 -15.23 7.22
N ASP A 200 -21.14 -14.02 6.79
CA ASP A 200 -22.31 -13.24 7.21
C ASP A 200 -22.95 -12.54 5.99
N PRO A 201 -23.98 -13.16 5.38
CA PRO A 201 -24.65 -12.59 4.21
C PRO A 201 -25.34 -11.25 4.45
N ASN A 202 -25.53 -10.86 5.71
CA ASN A 202 -26.15 -9.59 6.09
C ASN A 202 -25.13 -8.55 6.57
N ALA A 203 -23.84 -8.86 6.51
CA ALA A 203 -22.80 -7.91 6.90
C ALA A 203 -22.84 -6.68 5.99
N GLU A 204 -22.90 -5.51 6.61
CA GLU A 204 -22.74 -4.22 5.95
C GLU A 204 -21.46 -3.55 6.43
N VAL A 205 -20.78 -2.88 5.52
CA VAL A 205 -19.54 -2.16 5.82
C VAL A 205 -19.62 -0.71 5.34
N ALA A 206 -18.78 0.12 5.91
CA ALA A 206 -18.53 1.47 5.43
C ALA A 206 -17.01 1.71 5.30
N VAL A 207 -16.62 2.60 4.41
CA VAL A 207 -15.23 3.07 4.33
C VAL A 207 -15.00 4.08 5.43
N MET A 208 -14.08 3.77 6.33
CA MET A 208 -13.71 4.65 7.44
C MET A 208 -12.47 5.51 7.08
N GLY A 209 -11.59 4.98 6.25
CA GLY A 209 -10.39 5.67 5.82
C GLY A 209 -9.76 5.06 4.57
N SER A 210 -8.87 5.82 3.96
CA SER A 210 -8.05 5.42 2.83
C SER A 210 -6.60 5.73 3.17
N THR A 211 -5.66 4.86 2.77
CA THR A 211 -4.20 4.94 2.98
C THR A 211 -3.68 5.04 4.42
N ALA A 212 -4.42 5.59 5.32
CA ALA A 212 -4.16 5.55 6.76
C ALA A 212 -5.51 5.56 7.44
N SER A 213 -5.57 5.17 8.68
CA SER A 213 -6.83 5.00 9.44
C SER A 213 -7.72 6.24 9.48
N GLY A 214 -7.85 7.09 8.62
CA GLY A 214 -8.77 8.24 8.52
C GLY A 214 -9.17 9.00 9.81
N THR A 215 -8.90 8.40 10.97
CA THR A 215 -9.24 8.96 12.27
C THR A 215 -8.02 9.58 12.93
N VAL A 216 -8.13 10.85 13.27
CA VAL A 216 -7.06 11.65 13.87
C VAL A 216 -7.56 12.20 15.21
N ALA A 217 -6.70 12.25 16.21
CA ALA A 217 -7.02 12.89 17.48
C ALA A 217 -6.92 14.41 17.39
N ASP A 218 -7.62 15.13 18.28
CA ASP A 218 -7.56 16.59 18.36
C ASP A 218 -6.11 17.06 18.62
N GLY A 219 -5.70 18.07 17.87
CA GLY A 219 -4.34 18.62 17.92
C GLY A 219 -3.31 17.91 17.05
N PHE A 220 -3.75 16.96 16.22
CA PHE A 220 -2.92 16.25 15.26
C PHE A 220 -3.45 16.40 13.83
N THR A 221 -2.57 16.24 12.85
CA THR A 221 -2.92 16.32 11.44
C THR A 221 -2.87 14.93 10.80
N ALA A 222 -3.90 14.59 10.02
CA ALA A 222 -3.86 13.39 9.20
C ALA A 222 -2.82 13.55 8.09
N HIS A 223 -1.94 12.58 7.98
CA HIS A 223 -1.00 12.49 6.89
C HIS A 223 -1.23 11.18 6.13
N TYR A 224 -1.14 11.26 4.81
CA TYR A 224 -1.27 10.11 3.92
C TYR A 224 0.10 9.66 3.48
N TYR A 225 0.28 8.35 3.34
CA TYR A 225 1.44 7.83 2.64
C TYR A 225 1.22 8.07 1.14
N GLU A 226 2.01 8.95 0.57
CA GLU A 226 2.01 9.19 -0.86
C GLU A 226 3.02 8.25 -1.52
N TYR A 227 2.54 7.46 -2.47
CA TYR A 227 3.41 6.60 -3.24
C TYR A 227 4.21 7.44 -4.24
N PRO A 228 5.52 7.17 -4.39
CA PRO A 228 6.31 7.81 -5.42
C PRO A 228 5.80 7.42 -6.82
N SER A 229 6.15 8.20 -7.84
CA SER A 229 5.79 7.94 -9.23
C SER A 229 6.55 6.76 -9.86
N TYR A 230 7.10 5.89 -9.04
CA TYR A 230 7.75 4.65 -9.46
C TYR A 230 7.24 3.47 -8.64
N GLY A 231 7.19 2.30 -9.28
CA GLY A 231 6.87 1.03 -8.68
C GLY A 231 8.11 0.21 -8.31
N MET A 232 8.30 -0.92 -8.97
CA MET A 232 9.44 -1.81 -8.71
C MET A 232 10.76 -1.07 -8.91
N ILE A 233 11.69 -1.27 -7.97
CA ILE A 233 13.05 -0.76 -8.03
C ILE A 233 13.95 -1.91 -8.50
N MET A 234 14.75 -1.65 -9.51
CA MET A 234 15.63 -2.65 -10.12
C MET A 234 17.07 -2.15 -10.14
N GLY A 235 18.01 -2.98 -9.72
CA GLY A 235 19.43 -2.83 -9.91
C GLY A 235 19.98 -3.84 -10.92
N ILE A 236 21.19 -3.63 -11.40
CA ILE A 236 21.88 -4.56 -12.30
C ILE A 236 22.92 -5.33 -11.49
N ASN A 237 22.87 -6.66 -11.57
CA ASN A 237 23.80 -7.52 -10.85
C ASN A 237 25.27 -7.15 -11.15
N ALA A 238 26.10 -7.05 -10.10
CA ALA A 238 27.49 -6.64 -10.21
C ALA A 238 28.33 -7.51 -11.18
N ASN A 239 27.93 -8.76 -11.40
CA ASN A 239 28.64 -9.68 -12.29
C ASN A 239 28.02 -9.78 -13.70
N ALA A 240 26.97 -9.00 -14.00
CA ALA A 240 26.35 -9.04 -15.32
C ALA A 240 27.31 -8.55 -16.41
N THR A 241 27.47 -9.34 -17.45
CA THR A 241 28.26 -8.99 -18.64
C THR A 241 27.54 -7.91 -19.48
N ALA A 242 28.26 -7.32 -20.43
CA ALA A 242 27.66 -6.34 -21.34
C ALA A 242 26.52 -6.92 -22.17
N GLU A 243 26.66 -8.19 -22.59
CA GLU A 243 25.62 -8.89 -23.35
C GLU A 243 24.38 -9.16 -22.49
N GLU A 244 24.55 -9.53 -21.22
CA GLU A 244 23.43 -9.75 -20.28
C GLU A 244 22.72 -8.44 -19.98
N ARG A 245 23.45 -7.32 -19.76
CA ARG A 245 22.83 -6.00 -19.61
C ARG A 245 22.03 -5.59 -20.83
N ALA A 246 22.63 -5.70 -22.02
CA ALA A 246 21.95 -5.38 -23.27
C ALA A 246 20.67 -6.22 -23.46
N ALA A 247 20.73 -7.52 -23.19
CA ALA A 247 19.56 -8.40 -23.26
C ALA A 247 18.47 -8.00 -22.25
N THR A 248 18.86 -7.63 -21.03
CA THR A 248 17.94 -7.13 -19.99
C THR A 248 17.23 -5.88 -20.46
N TYR A 249 17.95 -4.88 -20.96
CA TYR A 249 17.37 -3.64 -21.44
C TYR A 249 16.46 -3.87 -22.66
N MET A 250 16.87 -4.68 -23.61
CA MET A 250 16.02 -5.06 -24.76
C MET A 250 14.73 -5.75 -24.31
N PHE A 251 14.78 -6.55 -23.25
CA PHE A 251 13.59 -7.21 -22.70
C PHE A 251 12.65 -6.20 -22.02
N LEU A 252 13.19 -5.24 -21.25
CA LEU A 252 12.41 -4.13 -20.69
C LEU A 252 11.75 -3.30 -21.79
N ASP A 253 12.47 -3.00 -22.88
CA ASP A 253 11.91 -2.27 -24.01
C ASP A 253 10.77 -3.04 -24.69
N TRP A 254 10.96 -4.34 -24.91
CA TRP A 254 9.94 -5.20 -25.49
C TRP A 254 8.66 -5.22 -24.64
N MET A 255 8.79 -5.33 -23.31
CA MET A 255 7.66 -5.28 -22.41
C MET A 255 6.98 -3.91 -22.37
N SER A 256 7.73 -2.82 -22.55
CA SER A 256 7.22 -1.44 -22.53
C SER A 256 6.44 -1.06 -23.78
N GLN A 257 6.51 -1.86 -24.85
CA GLN A 257 5.74 -1.58 -26.05
C GLN A 257 4.25 -1.84 -25.80
N PRO A 258 3.33 -0.92 -26.17
CA PRO A 258 1.93 -0.99 -25.76
C PRO A 258 1.21 -2.31 -26.06
N ASP A 259 1.43 -2.87 -27.25
CA ASP A 259 0.78 -4.13 -27.64
C ASP A 259 1.30 -5.33 -26.84
N ASN A 260 2.61 -5.36 -26.57
CA ASN A 260 3.24 -6.40 -25.75
C ASN A 260 2.82 -6.28 -24.29
N LEU A 261 2.82 -5.06 -23.75
CA LEU A 261 2.38 -4.79 -22.39
C LEU A 261 0.92 -5.20 -22.19
N LYS A 262 0.04 -4.79 -23.11
CA LYS A 262 -1.37 -5.19 -23.09
C LYS A 262 -1.53 -6.71 -23.13
N TYR A 263 -0.76 -7.39 -23.98
CA TYR A 263 -0.80 -8.85 -24.06
C TYR A 263 -0.33 -9.51 -22.76
N LEU A 264 0.74 -9.01 -22.14
CA LEU A 264 1.23 -9.52 -20.85
C LEU A 264 0.22 -9.29 -19.73
N GLN A 265 -0.47 -8.16 -19.75
CA GLN A 265 -1.47 -7.82 -18.74
C GLN A 265 -2.76 -8.60 -18.90
N TYR A 266 -3.28 -8.73 -20.11
CA TYR A 266 -4.64 -9.22 -20.35
C TYR A 266 -4.73 -10.48 -21.21
N GLY A 267 -3.72 -10.79 -22.04
CA GLY A 267 -3.73 -11.90 -22.99
C GLY A 267 -4.55 -11.59 -24.24
N GLU A 268 -5.49 -12.47 -24.57
CA GLU A 268 -6.29 -12.44 -25.82
C GLU A 268 -7.73 -11.97 -25.54
N GLU A 269 -8.18 -10.94 -26.27
CA GLU A 269 -9.56 -10.45 -26.19
C GLU A 269 -10.56 -11.53 -26.63
N GLY A 270 -11.67 -11.62 -25.87
CA GLY A 270 -12.69 -12.65 -26.08
C GLY A 270 -12.32 -14.01 -25.49
N LYS A 271 -11.11 -14.19 -25.00
CA LYS A 271 -10.63 -15.43 -24.38
C LYS A 271 -10.27 -15.20 -22.92
N THR A 272 -9.15 -14.52 -22.65
CA THR A 272 -8.66 -14.26 -21.28
C THR A 272 -9.22 -12.98 -20.69
N TYR A 273 -9.64 -12.04 -21.51
CA TYR A 273 -10.36 -10.84 -21.09
C TYR A 273 -11.42 -10.42 -22.13
N ASN A 274 -12.33 -9.56 -21.68
CA ASN A 274 -13.31 -8.87 -22.52
C ASN A 274 -13.21 -7.36 -22.29
N VAL A 275 -13.64 -6.57 -23.27
CA VAL A 275 -13.77 -5.12 -23.12
C VAL A 275 -15.20 -4.80 -22.70
N VAL A 276 -15.36 -4.20 -21.54
CA VAL A 276 -16.64 -3.75 -20.99
C VAL A 276 -16.57 -2.24 -20.75
N ASP A 277 -17.37 -1.47 -21.47
CA ASP A 277 -17.38 0.00 -21.40
C ASP A 277 -15.99 0.65 -21.59
N GLY A 278 -15.17 0.07 -22.47
CA GLY A 278 -13.80 0.51 -22.75
C GLY A 278 -12.75 0.00 -21.77
N ILE A 279 -13.14 -0.75 -20.75
CA ILE A 279 -12.27 -1.31 -19.73
C ILE A 279 -11.97 -2.79 -20.02
N ASN A 280 -10.71 -3.18 -19.92
CA ASN A 280 -10.31 -4.58 -20.04
C ASN A 280 -10.62 -5.31 -18.72
N VAL A 281 -11.53 -6.28 -18.78
CA VAL A 281 -11.97 -7.07 -17.64
C VAL A 281 -11.62 -8.53 -17.85
N TYR A 282 -10.92 -9.15 -16.91
CA TYR A 282 -10.57 -10.57 -16.99
C TYR A 282 -11.81 -11.46 -17.11
N ASN A 283 -11.72 -12.45 -18.00
CA ASN A 283 -12.78 -13.42 -18.17
C ASN A 283 -12.72 -14.48 -17.05
N THR A 284 -13.52 -14.29 -16.02
CA THR A 284 -13.56 -15.19 -14.85
C THR A 284 -14.08 -16.58 -15.20
N ASP A 285 -14.86 -16.71 -16.26
CA ASP A 285 -15.44 -17.98 -16.72
C ASP A 285 -14.47 -18.82 -17.55
N TYR A 286 -13.38 -18.20 -18.01
CA TYR A 286 -12.35 -18.91 -18.75
C TYR A 286 -11.54 -19.82 -17.81
N THR A 287 -11.40 -21.10 -18.18
CA THR A 287 -10.77 -22.14 -17.35
C THR A 287 -9.51 -22.76 -17.98
N GLY A 288 -8.98 -22.15 -19.05
CA GLY A 288 -7.74 -22.61 -19.69
C GLY A 288 -6.50 -22.41 -18.80
N ASP A 289 -5.41 -23.11 -19.14
CA ASP A 289 -4.14 -23.05 -18.40
C ASP A 289 -3.50 -21.64 -18.44
N ASP A 290 -3.85 -20.84 -19.44
CA ASP A 290 -3.41 -19.46 -19.65
C ASP A 290 -4.41 -18.42 -19.09
N LYS A 291 -5.27 -18.82 -18.16
CA LYS A 291 -6.17 -17.91 -17.44
C LYS A 291 -5.38 -16.85 -16.71
N LEU A 292 -5.74 -15.58 -16.93
CA LEU A 292 -5.14 -14.44 -16.27
C LEU A 292 -6.04 -13.86 -15.18
N SER A 293 -5.42 -13.23 -14.21
CA SER A 293 -6.07 -12.49 -13.12
C SER A 293 -5.19 -11.33 -12.69
N ASN A 294 -5.69 -10.43 -11.85
CA ASN A 294 -4.93 -9.28 -11.37
C ASN A 294 -3.56 -9.61 -10.72
N ASN A 295 -3.32 -10.87 -10.37
CA ASN A 295 -2.14 -11.25 -9.61
C ASN A 295 -1.26 -12.34 -10.26
N ASN A 296 -1.79 -13.20 -11.13
CA ASN A 296 -1.06 -14.40 -11.55
C ASN A 296 -0.04 -14.18 -12.69
N ASN A 297 -0.04 -13.03 -13.32
CA ASN A 297 0.88 -12.67 -14.43
C ASN A 297 1.68 -11.39 -14.14
N LYS A 298 1.50 -10.79 -12.98
CA LYS A 298 2.12 -9.51 -12.61
C LYS A 298 3.64 -9.57 -12.55
N ASP A 299 4.22 -10.72 -12.24
CA ASP A 299 5.66 -10.91 -12.06
C ASP A 299 6.52 -10.52 -13.27
N TYR A 300 5.93 -10.45 -14.46
CA TYR A 300 6.63 -10.02 -15.66
C TYR A 300 6.44 -8.53 -15.92
N TRP A 301 5.23 -8.09 -16.17
CA TRP A 301 4.97 -6.73 -16.59
C TRP A 301 5.14 -5.68 -15.50
N CYS A 302 5.13 -6.07 -14.22
CA CYS A 302 5.41 -5.14 -13.11
C CYS A 302 6.84 -4.56 -13.14
N LEU A 303 7.74 -5.13 -13.93
CA LEU A 303 9.07 -4.59 -14.13
C LEU A 303 9.08 -3.30 -14.99
N VAL A 304 8.04 -3.04 -15.75
CA VAL A 304 7.93 -1.84 -16.59
C VAL A 304 6.76 -0.94 -16.20
N GLN A 305 5.69 -1.55 -15.67
CA GLN A 305 4.51 -0.82 -15.19
C GLN A 305 3.90 -1.57 -14.00
N GLU A 306 3.83 -0.97 -12.83
CA GLU A 306 3.33 -1.68 -11.64
C GLU A 306 1.82 -1.78 -11.58
N VAL A 307 1.11 -0.82 -12.17
CA VAL A 307 -0.36 -0.76 -12.21
C VAL A 307 -0.84 -0.56 -13.64
N GLN A 308 -2.04 -1.06 -13.93
CA GLN A 308 -2.65 -0.91 -15.24
C GLN A 308 -3.24 0.49 -15.38
N HIS A 309 -3.02 1.14 -16.53
CA HIS A 309 -3.52 2.48 -16.84
C HIS A 309 -4.49 2.47 -18.01
N TYR A 310 -5.49 3.36 -17.95
CA TYR A 310 -6.55 3.49 -18.94
C TYR A 310 -6.58 4.88 -19.58
N GLY A 311 -5.59 5.70 -19.31
CA GLY A 311 -5.34 6.97 -19.98
C GLY A 311 -5.47 8.22 -19.12
N ASP A 312 -6.39 8.25 -18.17
CA ASP A 312 -6.52 9.34 -17.20
C ASP A 312 -7.09 8.85 -15.87
N GLU A 313 -7.00 9.69 -14.84
CA GLU A 313 -7.44 9.37 -13.48
C GLU A 313 -8.91 8.91 -13.40
N ALA A 314 -9.79 9.49 -14.21
CA ALA A 314 -11.20 9.13 -14.22
C ALA A 314 -11.42 7.74 -14.84
N ALA A 315 -10.68 7.43 -15.90
CA ALA A 315 -10.71 6.12 -16.53
C ALA A 315 -10.11 5.04 -15.60
N ASP A 316 -9.02 5.35 -14.90
CA ASP A 316 -8.40 4.46 -13.92
C ASP A 316 -9.32 4.21 -12.72
N LEU A 317 -9.98 5.24 -12.19
CA LEU A 317 -10.99 5.09 -11.15
C LEU A 317 -12.15 4.18 -11.60
N GLN A 318 -12.66 4.39 -12.82
CA GLN A 318 -13.74 3.55 -13.36
C GLN A 318 -13.29 2.10 -13.58
N ALA A 319 -12.08 1.88 -14.04
CA ALA A 319 -11.49 0.55 -14.18
C ALA A 319 -11.36 -0.15 -12.81
N ASN A 320 -10.85 0.55 -11.81
CA ASN A 320 -10.72 0.04 -10.46
C ASN A 320 -12.09 -0.26 -9.81
N LYS A 321 -13.10 0.56 -10.02
CA LYS A 321 -14.49 0.26 -9.59
C LYS A 321 -15.03 -1.03 -10.21
N THR A 322 -14.62 -1.32 -11.44
CA THR A 322 -15.07 -2.52 -12.17
C THR A 322 -14.29 -3.79 -11.80
N THR A 323 -12.99 -3.64 -11.47
CA THR A 323 -12.07 -4.78 -11.34
C THR A 323 -11.69 -5.13 -9.91
N LEU A 324 -11.71 -4.16 -8.98
CA LEU A 324 -11.21 -4.35 -7.61
C LEU A 324 -12.31 -4.63 -6.58
N ALA A 325 -13.56 -4.43 -6.92
CA ALA A 325 -14.69 -4.72 -6.05
C ALA A 325 -15.66 -5.70 -6.72
N PRO A 326 -16.32 -6.58 -5.97
CA PRO A 326 -17.40 -7.41 -6.52
C PRO A 326 -18.59 -6.54 -6.92
N ALA A 327 -19.46 -7.07 -7.78
CA ALA A 327 -20.66 -6.39 -8.24
C ALA A 327 -21.50 -5.86 -7.05
N GLY A 328 -21.83 -4.56 -7.08
CA GLY A 328 -22.57 -3.89 -6.02
C GLY A 328 -21.70 -3.28 -4.90
N TYR A 329 -20.38 -3.44 -4.97
CA TYR A 329 -19.42 -2.85 -4.02
C TYR A 329 -18.44 -1.84 -4.66
N ASP A 330 -18.70 -1.43 -5.90
CA ASP A 330 -17.94 -0.40 -6.63
C ASP A 330 -17.90 0.94 -5.89
N TRP A 331 -18.91 1.22 -5.08
CA TRP A 331 -18.97 2.39 -4.21
C TRP A 331 -17.83 2.45 -3.17
N VAL A 332 -17.30 1.31 -2.74
CA VAL A 332 -16.16 1.28 -1.81
C VAL A 332 -14.93 1.93 -2.42
N VAL A 333 -14.69 1.66 -3.70
CA VAL A 333 -13.57 2.27 -4.44
C VAL A 333 -13.79 3.77 -4.58
N GLN A 334 -15.03 4.18 -4.87
CA GLN A 334 -15.40 5.60 -4.96
C GLN A 334 -15.22 6.32 -3.62
N ASP A 335 -15.74 5.76 -2.54
CA ASP A 335 -15.65 6.36 -1.20
C ASP A 335 -14.19 6.47 -0.74
N ALA A 336 -13.37 5.45 -1.02
CA ALA A 336 -11.94 5.48 -0.73
C ALA A 336 -11.22 6.60 -1.51
N TYR A 337 -11.53 6.74 -2.79
CA TYR A 337 -11.01 7.82 -3.63
C TYR A 337 -11.43 9.20 -3.10
N ASP A 338 -12.72 9.38 -2.80
CA ASP A 338 -13.26 10.67 -2.32
C ASP A 338 -12.65 11.09 -0.98
N LEU A 339 -12.46 10.13 -0.06
CA LEU A 339 -11.78 10.36 1.22
C LEU A 339 -10.33 10.79 1.03
N GLN A 340 -9.63 10.16 0.10
CA GLN A 340 -8.27 10.51 -0.25
C GLN A 340 -8.18 11.92 -0.84
N LYS A 341 -9.02 12.23 -1.83
CA LYS A 341 -9.06 13.56 -2.45
C LYS A 341 -9.35 14.66 -1.44
N LYS A 342 -10.16 14.40 -0.43
CA LYS A 342 -10.45 15.32 0.66
C LYS A 342 -9.23 15.61 1.53
N GLY A 343 -8.28 14.69 1.58
CA GLY A 343 -7.06 14.77 2.39
C GLY A 343 -5.78 15.13 1.63
N GLU A 344 -5.85 15.51 0.37
CA GLU A 344 -4.70 15.70 -0.55
C GLU A 344 -3.61 16.69 -0.09
N SER A 345 -3.82 17.45 0.96
CA SER A 345 -2.82 18.42 1.45
C SER A 345 -1.76 17.82 2.40
N GLY A 346 -1.76 16.52 2.63
CA GLY A 346 -0.92 15.90 3.66
C GLY A 346 -0.14 14.68 3.19
N GLY A 347 0.12 14.53 1.89
CA GLY A 347 0.91 13.41 1.37
C GLY A 347 2.34 13.39 1.92
N ILE A 348 2.78 12.22 2.39
CA ILE A 348 4.14 11.98 2.87
C ILE A 348 4.80 10.99 1.93
N ILE A 349 5.85 11.44 1.24
CA ILE A 349 6.69 10.58 0.41
C ILE A 349 7.91 10.16 1.23
N THR A 350 8.21 8.87 1.24
CA THR A 350 9.45 8.38 1.87
C THR A 350 10.65 8.97 1.14
N PRO A 351 11.55 9.69 1.81
CA PRO A 351 12.71 10.28 1.17
C PRO A 351 13.67 9.19 0.70
N ILE A 352 14.28 9.44 -0.45
CA ILE A 352 15.40 8.65 -0.95
C ILE A 352 16.67 9.42 -0.60
N PHE A 353 17.52 8.81 0.22
CA PHE A 353 18.81 9.41 0.53
C PHE A 353 19.74 9.33 -0.68
N SER A 354 20.47 10.41 -0.92
CA SER A 354 21.50 10.46 -1.97
C SER A 354 22.74 9.62 -1.63
N LYS A 355 22.79 9.07 -0.41
CA LYS A 355 23.88 8.20 0.07
C LYS A 355 23.31 7.07 0.91
N ALA A 356 23.91 5.90 0.80
CA ALA A 356 23.64 4.81 1.70
C ALA A 356 24.06 5.19 3.13
N VAL A 357 23.16 4.95 4.08
CA VAL A 357 23.45 5.19 5.51
C VAL A 357 23.86 3.86 6.14
N GLN A 358 25.17 3.64 6.27
CA GLN A 358 25.74 2.40 6.79
C GLN A 358 25.14 2.00 8.17
N ALA A 359 24.90 2.97 9.03
CA ALA A 359 24.30 2.71 10.34
C ALA A 359 22.90 2.09 10.26
N THR A 360 22.13 2.35 9.21
CA THR A 360 20.84 1.72 8.98
C THR A 360 20.99 0.21 8.77
N THR A 361 21.92 -0.19 7.92
CA THR A 361 22.21 -1.61 7.66
C THR A 361 22.78 -2.31 8.90
N GLU A 362 23.69 -1.64 9.61
CA GLU A 362 24.40 -2.20 10.75
C GLU A 362 23.51 -2.41 11.98
N TYR A 363 22.58 -1.47 12.26
CA TYR A 363 21.81 -1.47 13.52
C TYR A 363 20.31 -1.72 13.36
N SER A 364 19.79 -1.88 12.15
CA SER A 364 18.35 -2.04 11.92
C SER A 364 17.74 -3.23 12.67
N ALA A 365 18.44 -4.35 12.73
CA ALA A 365 17.98 -5.55 13.41
C ALA A 365 17.90 -5.34 14.94
N ASP A 366 18.91 -4.68 15.53
CA ASP A 366 18.96 -4.38 16.96
C ASP A 366 17.87 -3.37 17.34
N LEU A 367 17.68 -2.34 16.52
CA LEU A 367 16.63 -1.34 16.72
C LEU A 367 15.23 -1.95 16.62
N ASN A 368 15.01 -2.82 15.66
CA ASN A 368 13.74 -3.54 15.53
C ASN A 368 13.48 -4.47 16.73
N SER A 369 14.51 -5.13 17.26
CA SER A 369 14.38 -5.96 18.47
C SER A 369 14.02 -5.14 19.69
N LEU A 370 14.70 -4.00 19.90
CA LEU A 370 14.39 -3.06 20.97
C LEU A 370 12.97 -2.48 20.85
N TRP A 371 12.53 -2.20 19.61
CA TRP A 371 11.17 -1.75 19.35
C TRP A 371 10.15 -2.82 19.73
N GLN A 372 10.34 -4.05 19.32
CA GLN A 372 9.44 -5.15 19.67
C GLN A 372 9.36 -5.35 21.19
N GLU A 373 10.49 -5.24 21.90
CA GLU A 373 10.50 -5.30 23.38
C GLU A 373 9.73 -4.14 24.03
N ALA A 374 9.82 -2.95 23.44
CA ALA A 374 9.10 -1.78 23.97
C ALA A 374 7.60 -1.79 23.64
N TYR A 375 7.21 -2.51 22.61
CA TYR A 375 5.85 -2.57 22.10
C TYR A 375 5.00 -3.63 22.80
N VAL A 376 5.60 -4.68 23.32
CA VAL A 376 4.97 -5.76 24.09
C VAL A 376 4.99 -5.44 25.59
#